data_5d9b4cd4eefe589263f38ef70c3c04b8
#
_entry.id   5d9b4cd4eefe589263f38ef70c3c04b8
#
_cell.length_a   1.000
_cell.length_b   1.000
_cell.length_c   1.000
_cell.angle_alpha   90.00
_cell.angle_beta   90.00
_cell.angle_gamma   90.00
#
_symmetry.space_group_name_H-M   'P 1'
#
loop_
_entity.id
_entity.type
_entity.pdbx_description
1 polymer ?
#
loop_
_entity_poly.entity_id
_entity_poly.type
_entity_poly.pdbx_seq_one_letter_code
_entity_poly.pdbx_strand_id
1 'polypeptide(L)'
;RDYTLDAENIKCPALIVHGLNDDNVRTKEFDLMYQAYQKAGVNVKLLLHQDAHLTPSYPAGNLEFYIDGESYNNVLNRWFSHYLCGVENGAENMAAVTAQSNVDASVWNTYDSWTTDESIALSNADDTGTTTINSDYATQGINRRNWRDALTAGSTDVSAMYTMDVDADTVIKGSVAVSFTASADNYDAPETTSPRGTVDHDNYVGEETNALDHDNYGGAASADGAVTVSLPDGADLIDRDALMVSAMLVDIAPEGTTFPAYNTQGSYVPKTITAGGAWMGGGLNNYDYAELNATDVSYKIIARGWMDLCNPGAGYDSASAGTKVALKVGENHDYTIYLQPNLYTVKEGHKLALVIYTYEPGKANYSQDYQITLENASVSAEIPVDKI
;
A
#
# COMPACT_ATOMS: atom_id res chain seq x y z
N ARG A 1 3.43 1.59 17.29
CA ARG A 1 2.59 2.06 18.41
C ARG A 1 1.16 2.21 17.88
N ASP A 2 0.20 1.64 18.57
CA ASP A 2 -1.21 1.74 18.19
C ASP A 2 -1.74 3.13 18.58
N TYR A 3 -2.04 3.95 17.59
CA TYR A 3 -2.56 5.30 17.78
C TYR A 3 -4.04 5.32 18.18
N THR A 4 -4.73 4.20 18.03
CA THR A 4 -6.17 4.10 18.32
C THR A 4 -6.44 3.84 19.80
N LEU A 5 -5.46 3.39 20.56
CA LEU A 5 -5.62 2.99 21.97
C LEU A 5 -6.09 4.12 22.88
N ASP A 6 -5.66 5.34 22.60
CA ASP A 6 -5.95 6.52 23.43
C ASP A 6 -6.83 7.54 22.70
N ALA A 7 -7.60 7.10 21.70
CA ALA A 7 -8.39 8.00 20.84
C ALA A 7 -9.37 8.88 21.63
N GLU A 8 -9.96 8.37 22.72
CA GLU A 8 -10.87 9.14 23.54
C GLU A 8 -10.21 10.33 24.26
N ASN A 9 -8.88 10.34 24.35
CA ASN A 9 -8.12 11.43 24.95
C ASN A 9 -7.82 12.56 23.99
N ILE A 10 -8.08 12.40 22.69
CA ILE A 10 -7.88 13.45 21.68
C ILE A 10 -8.92 14.55 21.90
N LYS A 11 -8.45 15.80 22.02
CA LYS A 11 -9.31 16.98 22.27
C LYS A 11 -9.13 18.09 21.24
N CYS A 12 -8.06 18.07 20.47
CA CYS A 12 -7.76 19.11 19.49
C CYS A 12 -8.24 18.71 18.08
N PRO A 13 -8.76 19.64 17.30
CA PRO A 13 -9.00 19.44 15.89
C PRO A 13 -7.72 19.13 15.11
N ALA A 14 -7.84 18.42 14.00
CA ALA A 14 -6.70 18.07 13.17
C ALA A 14 -6.94 18.33 11.68
N LEU A 15 -5.92 18.83 11.01
CA LEU A 15 -5.78 18.79 9.56
C LEU A 15 -4.67 17.78 9.23
N ILE A 16 -5.05 16.63 8.72
CA ILE A 16 -4.13 15.57 8.33
C ILE A 16 -3.79 15.78 6.86
N VAL A 17 -2.50 15.95 6.57
CA VAL A 17 -1.98 16.14 5.22
C VAL A 17 -1.12 14.96 4.84
N HIS A 18 -1.42 14.30 3.71
CA HIS A 18 -0.71 13.08 3.33
C HIS A 18 -0.61 12.91 1.82
N GLY A 19 0.50 12.34 1.35
CA GLY A 19 0.69 11.96 -0.05
C GLY A 19 0.11 10.57 -0.34
N LEU A 20 -0.78 10.49 -1.33
CA LEU A 20 -1.41 9.23 -1.72
C LEU A 20 -0.45 8.22 -2.36
N ASN A 21 0.73 8.68 -2.76
CA ASN A 21 1.80 7.85 -3.30
C ASN A 21 2.98 7.68 -2.34
N ASP A 22 2.77 7.95 -1.05
CA ASP A 22 3.82 7.81 -0.05
C ASP A 22 4.15 6.32 0.20
N ASP A 23 5.37 5.95 -0.19
CA ASP A 23 5.91 4.60 -0.04
C ASP A 23 6.78 4.46 1.22
N ASN A 24 7.03 5.55 1.92
CA ASN A 24 7.81 5.62 3.15
C ASN A 24 6.89 5.59 4.39
N VAL A 25 6.05 6.61 4.57
CA VAL A 25 4.96 6.58 5.54
C VAL A 25 3.69 6.18 4.79
N ARG A 26 3.15 5.04 5.14
CA ARG A 26 2.08 4.44 4.37
C ARG A 26 0.75 5.15 4.57
N THR A 27 -0.08 5.12 3.55
CA THR A 27 -1.41 5.76 3.60
C THR A 27 -2.32 5.20 4.69
N LYS A 28 -2.10 3.97 5.13
CA LYS A 28 -2.79 3.39 6.28
C LYS A 28 -2.59 4.23 7.57
N GLU A 29 -1.44 4.88 7.72
CA GLU A 29 -1.14 5.70 8.90
C GLU A 29 -2.09 6.90 9.00
N PHE A 30 -2.33 7.61 7.90
CA PHE A 30 -3.28 8.71 7.94
C PHE A 30 -4.72 8.24 8.17
N ASP A 31 -5.08 7.09 7.60
CA ASP A 31 -6.42 6.54 7.73
C ASP A 31 -6.72 6.13 9.19
N LEU A 32 -5.81 5.40 9.83
CA LEU A 32 -5.96 5.05 11.25
C LEU A 32 -5.99 6.29 12.15
N MET A 33 -5.18 7.29 11.85
CA MET A 33 -5.23 8.57 12.58
C MET A 33 -6.57 9.28 12.37
N TYR A 34 -7.07 9.35 11.15
CA TYR A 34 -8.35 9.95 10.85
C TYR A 34 -9.49 9.27 11.61
N GLN A 35 -9.53 7.94 11.60
CA GLN A 35 -10.51 7.16 12.36
C GLN A 35 -10.41 7.42 13.86
N ALA A 36 -9.19 7.51 14.41
CA ALA A 36 -8.98 7.82 15.82
C ALA A 36 -9.53 9.22 16.20
N TYR A 37 -9.32 10.22 15.35
CA TYR A 37 -9.89 11.57 15.55
C TYR A 37 -11.41 11.58 15.42
N GLN A 38 -11.97 10.85 14.45
CA GLN A 38 -13.42 10.70 14.32
C GLN A 38 -14.03 10.04 15.56
N LYS A 39 -13.42 8.96 16.06
CA LYS A 39 -13.83 8.27 17.26
C LYS A 39 -13.80 9.18 18.50
N ALA A 40 -12.84 10.11 18.56
CA ALA A 40 -12.77 11.11 19.62
C ALA A 40 -13.84 12.22 19.48
N GLY A 41 -14.54 12.29 18.35
CA GLY A 41 -15.59 13.30 18.09
C GLY A 41 -15.06 14.72 17.89
N VAL A 42 -13.79 14.87 17.52
CA VAL A 42 -13.19 16.18 17.22
C VAL A 42 -13.24 16.46 15.71
N ASN A 43 -13.17 17.74 15.34
CA ASN A 43 -13.15 18.13 13.93
C ASN A 43 -11.82 17.68 13.29
N VAL A 44 -11.91 16.81 12.30
CA VAL A 44 -10.76 16.33 11.55
C VAL A 44 -11.01 16.47 10.06
N LYS A 45 -10.00 16.95 9.34
CA LYS A 45 -10.01 17.12 7.88
C LYS A 45 -8.83 16.41 7.26
N LEU A 46 -9.05 15.86 6.07
CA LEU A 46 -8.00 15.27 5.24
C LEU A 46 -7.67 16.20 4.07
N LEU A 47 -6.38 16.42 3.86
CA LEU A 47 -5.84 17.08 2.68
C LEU A 47 -4.87 16.10 2.01
N LEU A 48 -5.33 15.45 0.94
CA LEU A 48 -4.62 14.36 0.29
C LEU A 48 -4.06 14.82 -1.07
N HIS A 49 -2.79 14.61 -1.31
CA HIS A 49 -2.14 15.04 -2.55
C HIS A 49 -1.48 13.87 -3.28
N GLN A 50 -1.20 14.05 -4.56
CA GLN A 50 -0.65 12.99 -5.42
C GLN A 50 0.87 12.88 -5.37
N ASP A 51 1.54 13.58 -4.46
CA ASP A 51 2.98 13.40 -4.26
C ASP A 51 3.25 12.20 -3.32
N ALA A 52 4.53 11.92 -3.14
CA ALA A 52 5.01 10.91 -2.23
C ALA A 52 5.23 11.50 -0.81
N HIS A 53 6.39 11.22 -0.20
CA HIS A 53 6.74 11.63 1.16
C HIS A 53 7.22 13.10 1.23
N LEU A 54 6.39 14.01 0.78
CA LEU A 54 6.65 15.45 0.77
C LEU A 54 5.40 16.21 1.21
N THR A 55 5.60 17.47 1.59
CA THR A 55 4.48 18.38 1.83
C THR A 55 4.19 19.20 0.57
N PRO A 56 2.96 19.65 0.37
CA PRO A 56 2.61 20.47 -0.79
C PRO A 56 3.38 21.80 -0.90
N SER A 57 3.97 22.27 0.19
CA SER A 57 4.76 23.50 0.20
C SER A 57 6.24 23.31 -0.12
N TYR A 58 6.68 22.08 -0.30
CA TYR A 58 8.09 21.82 -0.57
C TYR A 58 8.44 22.14 -2.02
N PRO A 59 9.39 23.02 -2.28
CA PRO A 59 9.66 23.51 -3.64
C PRO A 59 10.38 22.47 -4.52
N ALA A 60 10.74 21.32 -3.98
CA ALA A 60 11.51 20.32 -4.67
C ALA A 60 10.63 19.41 -5.51
N GLY A 61 10.14 19.90 -6.58
CA GLY A 61 9.50 19.09 -7.57
C GLY A 61 8.00 19.09 -7.52
N ASN A 62 7.43 19.84 -6.63
CA ASN A 62 5.98 19.92 -6.55
C ASN A 62 5.46 21.12 -7.26
N LEU A 63 4.36 20.89 -7.92
CA LEU A 63 3.47 21.96 -8.31
C LEU A 63 3.22 22.82 -7.07
N GLU A 64 3.22 24.12 -7.23
CA GLU A 64 2.69 24.99 -6.20
C GLU A 64 1.21 24.63 -6.05
N PHE A 65 0.88 23.97 -4.94
CA PHE A 65 -0.47 23.47 -4.76
C PHE A 65 -1.43 24.61 -4.44
N TYR A 66 -2.18 24.99 -5.45
CA TYR A 66 -3.34 25.84 -5.29
C TYR A 66 -4.57 24.94 -5.12
N ILE A 67 -5.12 24.93 -3.93
CA ILE A 67 -6.34 24.24 -3.59
C ILE A 67 -7.46 25.23 -3.81
N ASP A 68 -8.22 25.10 -4.90
CA ASP A 68 -9.26 26.06 -5.30
C ASP A 68 -8.76 27.51 -5.37
N GLY A 69 -7.53 27.72 -5.86
CA GLY A 69 -6.91 29.03 -5.96
C GLY A 69 -6.28 29.54 -4.66
N GLU A 70 -6.31 28.77 -3.58
CA GLU A 70 -5.64 29.08 -2.31
C GLU A 70 -4.35 28.26 -2.18
N SER A 71 -3.22 28.93 -1.89
CA SER A 71 -1.97 28.21 -1.67
C SER A 71 -2.04 27.36 -0.40
N TYR A 72 -1.30 26.24 -0.37
CA TYR A 72 -1.23 25.39 0.79
C TYR A 72 -0.87 26.13 2.08
N ASN A 73 0.06 27.06 2.00
CA ASN A 73 0.46 27.86 3.17
C ASN A 73 -0.70 28.74 3.68
N ASN A 74 -1.56 29.23 2.80
CA ASN A 74 -2.75 29.98 3.21
C ASN A 74 -3.78 29.07 3.88
N VAL A 75 -3.97 27.85 3.37
CA VAL A 75 -4.84 26.83 4.01
C VAL A 75 -4.35 26.55 5.43
N LEU A 76 -3.04 26.33 5.63
CA LEU A 76 -2.46 26.14 6.96
C LEU A 76 -2.65 27.38 7.85
N ASN A 77 -2.39 28.56 7.32
CA ASN A 77 -2.58 29.80 8.08
C ASN A 77 -4.04 30.00 8.49
N ARG A 78 -4.99 29.70 7.61
CA ARG A 78 -6.43 29.73 7.92
C ARG A 78 -6.78 28.76 9.04
N TRP A 79 -6.28 27.51 8.97
CA TRP A 79 -6.49 26.49 9.99
C TRP A 79 -5.94 26.92 11.35
N PHE A 80 -4.69 27.30 11.42
CA PHE A 80 -4.04 27.68 12.68
C PHE A 80 -4.57 28.98 13.26
N SER A 81 -4.87 29.99 12.44
CA SER A 81 -5.45 31.24 12.97
C SER A 81 -6.85 31.05 13.54
N HIS A 82 -7.64 30.13 12.97
CA HIS A 82 -8.93 29.78 13.55
C HIS A 82 -8.75 29.09 14.91
N TYR A 83 -8.07 27.95 14.94
CA TYR A 83 -8.03 27.11 16.13
C TYR A 83 -7.08 27.58 17.23
N LEU A 84 -6.04 28.33 16.92
CA LEU A 84 -5.09 28.84 17.91
C LEU A 84 -5.36 30.28 18.31
N CYS A 85 -5.93 31.07 17.41
CA CYS A 85 -6.13 32.52 17.64
C CYS A 85 -7.61 32.92 17.70
N GLY A 86 -8.54 32.00 17.46
CA GLY A 86 -9.98 32.29 17.49
C GLY A 86 -10.48 33.17 16.34
N VAL A 87 -9.77 33.19 15.21
CA VAL A 87 -10.20 33.95 14.04
C VAL A 87 -11.35 33.24 13.34
N GLU A 88 -12.47 33.95 13.20
CA GLU A 88 -13.63 33.46 12.44
C GLU A 88 -13.34 33.56 10.93
N ASN A 89 -12.89 32.45 10.32
CA ASN A 89 -12.47 32.37 8.92
C ASN A 89 -12.99 31.15 8.15
N GLY A 90 -13.88 30.37 8.77
CA GLY A 90 -14.55 29.22 8.15
C GLY A 90 -13.67 27.97 8.01
N ALA A 91 -12.53 27.90 8.69
CA ALA A 91 -11.67 26.70 8.64
C ALA A 91 -12.40 25.43 9.13
N GLU A 92 -13.29 25.58 10.09
CA GLU A 92 -14.12 24.50 10.63
C GLU A 92 -15.08 23.90 9.60
N ASN A 93 -15.43 24.67 8.57
CA ASN A 93 -16.37 24.31 7.51
C ASN A 93 -15.69 23.72 6.25
N MET A 94 -14.38 23.52 6.29
CA MET A 94 -13.69 22.81 5.20
C MET A 94 -14.34 21.44 4.97
N ALA A 95 -14.32 20.95 3.73
CA ALA A 95 -14.77 19.59 3.41
C ALA A 95 -14.07 18.55 4.29
N ALA A 96 -14.72 17.43 4.55
CA ALA A 96 -14.10 16.35 5.32
C ALA A 96 -12.83 15.82 4.64
N VAL A 97 -12.86 15.72 3.33
CA VAL A 97 -11.72 15.33 2.49
C VAL A 97 -11.57 16.32 1.35
N THR A 98 -10.37 16.83 1.16
CA THR A 98 -9.95 17.57 -0.03
C THR A 98 -8.80 16.83 -0.66
N ALA A 99 -8.95 16.35 -1.89
CA ALA A 99 -7.97 15.49 -2.52
C ALA A 99 -7.63 15.94 -3.93
N GLN A 100 -6.34 15.95 -4.24
CA GLN A 100 -5.83 16.21 -5.58
C GLN A 100 -6.16 15.05 -6.51
N SER A 101 -6.66 15.36 -7.70
CA SER A 101 -6.97 14.36 -8.72
C SER A 101 -5.70 13.68 -9.24
N ASN A 102 -5.78 12.36 -9.44
CA ASN A 102 -4.72 11.62 -10.14
C ASN A 102 -4.80 11.75 -11.67
N VAL A 103 -5.91 12.27 -12.18
CA VAL A 103 -6.11 12.46 -13.63
C VAL A 103 -5.63 13.83 -14.10
N ASP A 104 -5.91 14.85 -13.31
CA ASP A 104 -5.48 16.23 -13.55
C ASP A 104 -5.00 16.86 -12.24
N ALA A 105 -3.70 17.09 -12.14
CA ALA A 105 -3.05 17.60 -10.94
C ALA A 105 -3.52 19.01 -10.52
N SER A 106 -4.12 19.78 -11.42
CA SER A 106 -4.68 21.10 -11.12
C SER A 106 -6.05 21.04 -10.46
N VAL A 107 -6.69 19.86 -10.49
CA VAL A 107 -8.04 19.65 -9.96
C VAL A 107 -7.97 19.08 -8.55
N TRP A 108 -8.71 19.70 -7.64
CA TRP A 108 -8.94 19.22 -6.28
C TRP A 108 -10.41 18.92 -6.07
N ASN A 109 -10.69 17.69 -5.67
CA ASN A 109 -12.04 17.22 -5.40
C ASN A 109 -12.32 17.27 -3.90
N THR A 110 -13.57 17.51 -3.55
CA THR A 110 -14.01 17.52 -2.16
C THR A 110 -15.05 16.42 -1.93
N TYR A 111 -14.98 15.82 -0.75
CA TYR A 111 -15.89 14.75 -0.33
C TYR A 111 -16.38 15.01 1.10
N ASP A 112 -17.63 14.68 1.37
CA ASP A 112 -18.24 14.83 2.69
C ASP A 112 -17.78 13.73 3.67
N SER A 113 -17.23 12.64 3.17
CA SER A 113 -16.73 11.51 3.96
C SER A 113 -15.53 10.86 3.30
N TRP A 114 -14.62 10.36 4.12
CA TRP A 114 -13.54 9.46 3.68
C TRP A 114 -14.05 8.03 3.41
N THR A 115 -15.06 7.58 4.17
CA THR A 115 -15.65 6.27 4.01
C THR A 115 -16.72 6.26 2.91
N THR A 116 -16.94 5.10 2.32
CA THR A 116 -18.04 4.82 1.39
C THR A 116 -18.67 3.49 1.74
N ASP A 117 -19.98 3.36 1.50
CA ASP A 117 -20.75 2.13 1.68
C ASP A 117 -20.91 1.35 0.35
N GLU A 118 -20.38 1.90 -0.74
CA GLU A 118 -20.45 1.30 -2.06
C GLU A 118 -19.15 0.57 -2.37
N SER A 119 -19.25 -0.58 -3.01
CA SER A 119 -18.10 -1.34 -3.49
C SER A 119 -18.39 -2.00 -4.83
N ILE A 120 -17.32 -2.31 -5.56
CA ILE A 120 -17.33 -3.22 -6.70
C ILE A 120 -16.47 -4.43 -6.38
N ALA A 121 -16.78 -5.57 -6.97
CA ALA A 121 -16.04 -6.79 -6.74
C ALA A 121 -15.27 -7.22 -8.00
N LEU A 122 -13.96 -7.45 -7.84
CA LEU A 122 -13.21 -8.26 -8.77
C LEU A 122 -13.26 -9.69 -8.23
N SER A 123 -13.84 -10.63 -8.97
CA SER A 123 -14.05 -12.01 -8.51
C SER A 123 -13.63 -13.00 -9.58
N ASN A 124 -13.02 -14.09 -9.16
CA ASN A 124 -12.62 -15.20 -10.03
C ASN A 124 -13.45 -16.48 -9.76
N ALA A 125 -14.68 -16.33 -9.28
CA ALA A 125 -15.53 -17.42 -8.80
C ALA A 125 -15.83 -18.54 -9.83
N ASP A 126 -15.69 -18.23 -11.12
CA ASP A 126 -15.95 -19.20 -12.20
C ASP A 126 -14.76 -20.17 -12.45
N ASP A 127 -13.56 -19.84 -11.96
CA ASP A 127 -12.36 -20.66 -12.11
C ASP A 127 -12.21 -21.61 -10.91
N THR A 128 -12.61 -22.83 -11.06
CA THR A 128 -12.54 -23.88 -10.02
C THR A 128 -11.17 -24.57 -9.92
N GLY A 129 -10.17 -24.09 -10.66
CA GLY A 129 -8.80 -24.60 -10.60
C GLY A 129 -8.00 -24.03 -9.42
N THR A 130 -6.73 -24.37 -9.41
CA THR A 130 -5.75 -23.84 -8.46
C THR A 130 -4.60 -23.18 -9.21
N THR A 131 -3.99 -22.18 -8.60
CA THR A 131 -2.77 -21.53 -9.10
C THR A 131 -1.70 -21.60 -8.03
N THR A 132 -0.55 -22.17 -8.38
CA THR A 132 0.60 -22.22 -7.48
C THR A 132 1.61 -21.16 -7.89
N ILE A 133 2.02 -20.35 -6.92
CA ILE A 133 3.07 -19.34 -7.05
C ILE A 133 4.20 -19.65 -6.06
N ASN A 134 5.41 -19.28 -6.41
CA ASN A 134 6.58 -19.57 -5.58
C ASN A 134 7.36 -18.30 -5.22
N SER A 135 8.34 -18.42 -4.33
CA SER A 135 9.18 -17.32 -3.89
C SER A 135 10.47 -17.14 -4.70
N ASP A 136 10.68 -17.93 -5.75
CA ASP A 136 11.92 -17.91 -6.54
C ASP A 136 11.93 -16.82 -7.63
N TYR A 137 12.02 -15.59 -7.22
CA TYR A 137 12.16 -14.45 -8.13
C TYR A 137 13.45 -14.48 -8.95
N ALA A 138 14.52 -15.05 -8.39
CA ALA A 138 15.82 -15.05 -9.03
C ALA A 138 15.83 -15.88 -10.31
N THR A 139 15.22 -17.07 -10.32
CA THR A 139 15.10 -17.93 -11.50
C THR A 139 14.28 -17.28 -12.61
N GLN A 140 13.29 -16.45 -12.24
CA GLN A 140 12.50 -15.65 -13.16
C GLN A 140 13.21 -14.37 -13.65
N GLY A 141 14.43 -14.10 -13.18
CA GLY A 141 15.15 -12.87 -13.49
C GLY A 141 14.53 -11.62 -12.85
N ILE A 142 13.67 -11.81 -11.86
CA ILE A 142 12.99 -10.72 -11.16
C ILE A 142 13.82 -10.27 -9.96
N ASN A 143 13.99 -8.97 -9.81
CA ASN A 143 14.78 -8.36 -8.76
C ASN A 143 14.13 -7.04 -8.28
N ARG A 144 14.76 -6.36 -7.31
CA ARG A 144 14.27 -5.11 -6.72
C ARG A 144 14.04 -3.96 -7.72
N ARG A 145 14.59 -4.03 -8.93
CA ARG A 145 14.48 -2.95 -9.93
C ARG A 145 13.37 -3.17 -10.93
N ASN A 146 13.07 -4.43 -11.27
CA ASN A 146 12.13 -4.79 -12.33
C ASN A 146 10.88 -5.56 -11.86
N TRP A 147 10.74 -5.86 -10.57
CA TRP A 147 9.64 -6.67 -10.08
C TRP A 147 8.26 -6.07 -10.39
N ARG A 148 8.14 -4.74 -10.36
CA ARG A 148 6.88 -4.07 -10.69
C ARG A 148 6.48 -4.35 -12.13
N ASP A 149 7.38 -4.11 -13.06
CA ASP A 149 7.14 -4.37 -14.49
C ASP A 149 6.84 -5.85 -14.74
N ALA A 150 7.58 -6.75 -14.09
CA ALA A 150 7.40 -8.18 -14.26
C ALA A 150 6.03 -8.67 -13.75
N LEU A 151 5.63 -8.26 -12.54
CA LEU A 151 4.38 -8.71 -11.93
C LEU A 151 3.12 -8.04 -12.50
N THR A 152 3.27 -6.91 -13.19
CA THR A 152 2.13 -6.22 -13.83
C THR A 152 1.95 -6.59 -15.30
N ALA A 153 2.87 -7.34 -15.86
CA ALA A 153 2.78 -7.82 -17.25
C ALA A 153 1.86 -9.04 -17.44
N GLY A 154 1.49 -9.72 -16.35
CA GLY A 154 0.66 -10.93 -16.37
C GLY A 154 1.02 -11.89 -15.24
N SER A 155 0.35 -13.03 -15.20
CA SER A 155 0.72 -14.12 -14.28
C SER A 155 2.08 -14.69 -14.60
N THR A 156 2.82 -15.04 -13.55
CA THR A 156 4.16 -15.65 -13.62
C THR A 156 4.24 -16.81 -12.64
N ASP A 157 5.39 -17.50 -12.55
CA ASP A 157 5.58 -18.53 -11.53
C ASP A 157 5.61 -17.98 -10.09
N VAL A 158 5.75 -16.65 -9.93
CA VAL A 158 5.81 -15.98 -8.63
C VAL A 158 4.58 -15.12 -8.34
N SER A 159 3.63 -15.02 -9.29
CA SER A 159 2.43 -14.19 -9.16
C SER A 159 1.24 -14.71 -9.95
N ALA A 160 0.05 -14.53 -9.41
CA ALA A 160 -1.23 -14.75 -10.08
C ALA A 160 -1.91 -13.39 -10.34
N MET A 161 -2.40 -13.18 -11.56
CA MET A 161 -3.09 -11.95 -11.94
C MET A 161 -4.53 -12.26 -12.37
N TYR A 162 -5.47 -11.48 -11.84
CA TYR A 162 -6.90 -11.52 -12.16
C TYR A 162 -7.34 -10.13 -12.60
N THR A 163 -8.14 -10.02 -13.65
CA THR A 163 -8.48 -8.71 -14.23
C THR A 163 -9.98 -8.51 -14.38
N MET A 164 -10.41 -7.24 -14.34
CA MET A 164 -11.74 -6.79 -14.74
C MET A 164 -11.65 -5.54 -15.60
N ASP A 165 -12.58 -5.42 -16.56
CA ASP A 165 -12.70 -4.21 -17.37
C ASP A 165 -13.39 -3.10 -16.55
N VAL A 166 -13.07 -1.86 -16.87
CA VAL A 166 -13.66 -0.67 -16.25
C VAL A 166 -14.51 0.04 -17.29
N ASP A 167 -15.84 -0.07 -17.15
CA ASP A 167 -16.81 0.41 -18.16
C ASP A 167 -17.21 1.88 -17.98
N ALA A 168 -16.81 2.51 -16.88
CA ALA A 168 -17.02 3.92 -16.59
C ALA A 168 -15.93 4.43 -15.64
N ASP A 169 -15.70 5.73 -15.63
CA ASP A 169 -14.77 6.35 -14.66
C ASP A 169 -15.17 5.93 -13.24
N THR A 170 -14.23 5.36 -12.50
CA THR A 170 -14.48 4.77 -11.19
C THR A 170 -13.53 5.36 -10.17
N VAL A 171 -14.08 5.95 -9.10
CA VAL A 171 -13.30 6.52 -8.00
C VAL A 171 -13.17 5.49 -6.88
N ILE A 172 -11.99 4.94 -6.72
CA ILE A 172 -11.64 4.10 -5.57
C ILE A 172 -11.38 5.01 -4.38
N LYS A 173 -12.00 4.72 -3.22
CA LYS A 173 -11.87 5.53 -2.01
C LYS A 173 -11.84 4.66 -0.77
N GLY A 174 -10.65 4.42 -0.21
CA GLY A 174 -10.46 3.59 0.97
C GLY A 174 -9.51 2.41 0.75
N SER A 175 -9.59 1.43 1.64
CA SER A 175 -8.77 0.21 1.60
C SER A 175 -9.50 -0.91 0.88
N VAL A 176 -8.83 -1.55 -0.05
CA VAL A 176 -9.32 -2.74 -0.77
C VAL A 176 -9.08 -3.97 0.09
N ALA A 177 -10.10 -4.81 0.26
CA ALA A 177 -9.99 -6.09 0.93
C ALA A 177 -9.83 -7.22 -0.11
N VAL A 178 -8.68 -7.89 -0.08
CA VAL A 178 -8.37 -9.02 -0.97
C VAL A 178 -8.51 -10.31 -0.20
N SER A 179 -9.49 -11.13 -0.55
CA SER A 179 -9.77 -12.40 0.12
C SER A 179 -9.48 -13.59 -0.79
N PHE A 180 -8.91 -14.63 -0.22
CA PHE A 180 -8.62 -15.90 -0.91
C PHE A 180 -8.39 -17.01 0.09
N THR A 181 -8.60 -18.26 -0.37
CA THR A 181 -8.21 -19.47 0.35
C THR A 181 -6.91 -20.01 -0.27
N ALA A 182 -5.94 -20.33 0.55
CA ALA A 182 -4.68 -20.86 0.08
C ALA A 182 -4.03 -21.81 1.08
N SER A 183 -3.22 -22.71 0.54
CA SER A 183 -2.27 -23.50 1.30
C SER A 183 -0.84 -23.07 0.99
N ALA A 184 0.07 -23.39 1.89
CA ALA A 184 1.48 -23.12 1.70
C ALA A 184 2.32 -24.40 1.81
N ASP A 185 3.49 -24.36 1.24
CA ASP A 185 4.48 -25.43 1.28
C ASP A 185 5.88 -24.83 1.16
N ASN A 186 6.87 -25.45 1.79
CA ASN A 186 8.27 -25.22 1.48
C ASN A 186 8.64 -26.06 0.28
N TYR A 187 9.38 -25.51 -0.66
CA TYR A 187 9.83 -26.27 -1.82
C TYR A 187 11.32 -26.04 -2.09
N ASP A 188 11.96 -27.05 -2.65
CA ASP A 188 13.34 -26.95 -3.08
C ASP A 188 13.39 -26.17 -4.40
N ALA A 189 13.78 -24.92 -4.35
CA ALA A 189 14.03 -24.17 -5.55
C ALA A 189 15.20 -24.77 -6.33
N PRO A 190 15.20 -24.70 -7.67
CA PRO A 190 16.33 -25.15 -8.47
C PRO A 190 17.62 -24.48 -7.97
N GLU A 191 18.70 -25.24 -7.79
CA GLU A 191 19.99 -24.71 -7.44
C GLU A 191 20.38 -23.60 -8.44
N THR A 192 20.31 -22.36 -8.01
CA THR A 192 20.84 -21.25 -8.79
C THR A 192 22.32 -21.12 -8.46
N THR A 193 23.13 -20.86 -9.48
CA THR A 193 24.59 -20.68 -9.33
C THR A 193 24.99 -19.39 -8.59
N SER A 194 24.03 -18.57 -8.24
CA SER A 194 24.24 -17.42 -7.37
C SER A 194 23.84 -17.79 -5.96
N PRO A 195 24.73 -17.69 -4.98
CA PRO A 195 24.31 -17.84 -3.59
C PRO A 195 23.26 -16.77 -3.33
N ARG A 196 22.05 -17.17 -3.00
CA ARG A 196 21.07 -16.28 -2.41
C ARG A 196 21.75 -15.71 -1.19
N GLY A 197 21.87 -14.39 -1.15
CA GLY A 197 22.37 -13.77 0.05
C GLY A 197 21.42 -14.20 1.17
N THR A 198 21.92 -14.99 2.09
CA THR A 198 21.27 -15.14 3.37
C THR A 198 21.02 -13.73 3.84
N VAL A 199 19.75 -13.37 3.95
CA VAL A 199 19.43 -12.15 4.68
C VAL A 199 19.77 -12.50 6.11
N ASP A 200 20.93 -12.04 6.49
CA ASP A 200 21.38 -12.16 7.85
C ASP A 200 20.46 -11.26 8.67
N HIS A 201 19.47 -11.86 9.29
CA HIS A 201 18.67 -11.21 10.32
C HIS A 201 19.57 -10.61 11.41
N ASP A 202 20.73 -11.20 11.62
CA ASP A 202 21.68 -10.77 12.63
C ASP A 202 22.38 -9.46 12.27
N ASN A 203 22.37 -9.03 11.02
CA ASN A 203 22.90 -7.71 10.65
C ASN A 203 21.98 -6.53 11.00
N TYR A 204 20.73 -6.80 11.31
CA TYR A 204 19.82 -5.81 11.88
C TYR A 204 19.76 -5.90 13.41
N VAL A 205 20.11 -7.00 13.94
CA VAL A 205 20.20 -7.29 15.36
C VAL A 205 21.69 -7.20 15.72
N GLY A 206 22.21 -6.01 15.73
CA GLY A 206 23.51 -5.81 16.32
C GLY A 206 23.46 -6.37 17.74
N GLU A 207 24.18 -7.43 17.98
CA GLU A 207 24.36 -8.10 19.26
C GLU A 207 23.06 -8.61 19.93
N GLU A 208 23.17 -9.65 20.69
CA GLU A 208 22.15 -10.38 21.46
C GLU A 208 21.15 -9.52 22.26
N THR A 209 21.42 -8.27 22.45
CA THR A 209 20.54 -7.32 23.15
C THR A 209 19.39 -6.84 22.29
N ASN A 210 19.40 -7.12 21.02
CA ASN A 210 18.37 -6.74 20.08
C ASN A 210 17.51 -7.91 19.61
N ALA A 211 17.54 -8.98 20.31
CA ALA A 211 16.48 -9.98 20.29
C ALA A 211 15.09 -9.41 20.66
N LEU A 212 14.99 -8.14 20.75
CA LEU A 212 13.80 -7.35 20.49
C LEU A 212 13.60 -7.32 18.98
N ASP A 213 13.38 -8.49 18.52
CA ASP A 213 12.71 -8.79 17.32
C ASP A 213 11.64 -7.74 17.06
N HIS A 214 11.76 -7.04 15.96
CA HIS A 214 10.76 -6.09 15.53
C HIS A 214 9.38 -6.73 15.38
N ASP A 215 9.33 -8.04 15.29
CA ASP A 215 8.14 -8.85 15.16
C ASP A 215 7.58 -9.27 16.53
N ASN A 216 8.31 -8.99 17.61
CA ASN A 216 7.93 -9.38 18.95
C ASN A 216 7.17 -8.27 19.68
N TYR A 217 6.09 -7.82 19.10
CA TYR A 217 5.14 -6.99 19.82
C TYR A 217 4.48 -7.80 20.95
N GLY A 218 5.18 -7.90 22.06
CA GLY A 218 4.64 -8.38 23.34
C GLY A 218 4.91 -9.82 23.73
N GLY A 219 5.76 -10.56 23.03
CA GLY A 219 6.24 -11.88 23.48
C GLY A 219 7.62 -11.78 24.13
N ALA A 220 7.85 -12.49 25.22
CA ALA A 220 9.20 -12.68 25.73
C ALA A 220 9.99 -13.52 24.72
N ALA A 221 11.03 -12.92 24.11
CA ALA A 221 11.99 -13.68 23.33
C ALA A 221 12.64 -14.75 24.21
N SER A 222 12.75 -15.97 23.71
CA SER A 222 13.67 -16.93 24.31
C SER A 222 15.10 -16.38 24.15
N ALA A 223 15.99 -16.72 25.06
CA ALA A 223 17.36 -16.21 25.10
C ALA A 223 18.20 -16.52 23.84
N ASP A 224 17.67 -17.32 22.93
CA ASP A 224 18.25 -17.71 21.65
C ASP A 224 17.43 -17.24 20.44
N GLY A 225 16.41 -16.40 20.63
CA GLY A 225 15.56 -15.91 19.56
C GLY A 225 14.66 -16.97 18.91
N ALA A 226 14.77 -18.23 19.30
CA ALA A 226 13.97 -19.29 18.74
C ALA A 226 12.61 -19.37 19.44
N VAL A 227 11.54 -19.21 18.69
CA VAL A 227 10.20 -19.59 19.15
C VAL A 227 10.07 -21.09 18.99
N THR A 228 10.22 -21.82 20.07
CA THR A 228 9.96 -23.26 20.07
C THR A 228 8.44 -23.47 20.01
N VAL A 229 7.94 -23.79 18.85
CA VAL A 229 6.58 -24.29 18.69
C VAL A 229 6.61 -25.79 19.00
N SER A 230 5.91 -26.21 20.05
CA SER A 230 5.71 -27.63 20.31
C SER A 230 4.81 -28.19 19.20
N LEU A 231 5.39 -29.04 18.36
CA LEU A 231 4.69 -29.66 17.26
C LEU A 231 3.89 -30.89 17.76
N PRO A 232 2.68 -31.12 17.26
CA PRO A 232 2.03 -32.42 17.43
C PRO A 232 2.89 -33.50 16.76
N ASP A 233 3.08 -34.63 17.41
CA ASP A 233 3.79 -35.77 16.83
C ASP A 233 3.21 -36.14 15.45
N GLY A 234 4.07 -36.14 14.41
CA GLY A 234 3.72 -36.54 13.05
C GLY A 234 3.07 -35.46 12.18
N ALA A 235 3.14 -34.18 12.55
CA ALA A 235 2.68 -33.08 11.70
C ALA A 235 3.80 -32.61 10.76
N ASP A 236 3.55 -32.66 9.45
CA ASP A 236 4.37 -31.97 8.45
C ASP A 236 4.14 -30.47 8.57
N LEU A 237 4.95 -29.82 9.39
CA LEU A 237 4.90 -28.36 9.55
C LEU A 237 5.88 -27.69 8.60
N ILE A 238 5.44 -26.55 8.12
CA ILE A 238 6.28 -25.66 7.35
C ILE A 238 7.26 -24.98 8.33
N ASP A 239 8.54 -24.97 7.98
CA ASP A 239 9.55 -24.20 8.72
C ASP A 239 9.28 -22.71 8.56
N ARG A 240 9.37 -21.98 9.66
CA ARG A 240 8.47 -20.84 9.93
C ARG A 240 8.95 -19.47 9.56
N ASP A 241 10.15 -19.31 9.04
CA ASP A 241 10.65 -17.95 8.86
C ASP A 241 10.00 -17.22 7.67
N ALA A 242 9.25 -16.15 7.98
CA ALA A 242 8.79 -15.11 7.06
C ALA A 242 8.09 -15.61 5.78
N LEU A 243 7.07 -16.44 5.93
CA LEU A 243 6.22 -16.81 4.80
C LEU A 243 5.21 -15.70 4.55
N MET A 244 5.51 -14.83 3.59
CA MET A 244 4.68 -13.69 3.26
C MET A 244 3.78 -13.99 2.07
N VAL A 245 2.59 -13.42 2.09
CA VAL A 245 1.76 -13.24 0.90
C VAL A 245 1.44 -11.77 0.73
N SER A 246 1.52 -11.32 -0.50
CA SER A 246 1.30 -9.92 -0.86
C SER A 246 0.24 -9.81 -1.94
N ALA A 247 -0.42 -8.67 -1.98
CA ALA A 247 -1.35 -8.35 -3.05
C ALA A 247 -1.20 -6.89 -3.48
N MET A 248 -1.48 -6.60 -4.74
CA MET A 248 -1.59 -5.24 -5.25
C MET A 248 -2.77 -5.10 -6.19
N LEU A 249 -3.38 -3.92 -6.17
CA LEU A 249 -4.36 -3.48 -7.16
C LEU A 249 -3.66 -2.56 -8.15
N VAL A 250 -3.85 -2.82 -9.42
CA VAL A 250 -3.15 -2.15 -10.51
C VAL A 250 -4.17 -1.62 -11.51
N ASP A 251 -3.99 -0.38 -11.93
CA ASP A 251 -4.66 0.21 -13.08
C ASP A 251 -3.81 -0.05 -14.32
N ILE A 252 -4.37 -0.70 -15.33
CA ILE A 252 -3.71 -1.01 -16.60
C ILE A 252 -4.37 -0.18 -17.69
N ALA A 253 -3.56 0.66 -18.33
CA ALA A 253 -4.01 1.49 -19.44
C ALA A 253 -4.37 0.64 -20.69
N PRO A 254 -5.26 1.11 -21.56
CA PRO A 254 -5.56 0.45 -22.81
C PRO A 254 -4.31 0.23 -23.66
N GLU A 255 -4.33 -0.84 -24.47
CA GLU A 255 -3.20 -1.19 -25.34
C GLU A 255 -2.76 -0.01 -26.20
N GLY A 256 -1.46 0.24 -26.25
CA GLY A 256 -0.87 1.35 -27.01
C GLY A 256 -0.98 2.72 -26.34
N THR A 257 -1.46 2.78 -25.11
CA THR A 257 -1.51 4.00 -24.31
C THR A 257 -0.61 3.89 -23.09
N THR A 258 -0.27 5.04 -22.49
CA THR A 258 0.52 5.13 -21.27
C THR A 258 -0.07 6.16 -20.32
N PHE A 259 0.31 6.08 -19.05
CA PHE A 259 -0.12 7.05 -18.05
C PHE A 259 0.58 8.40 -18.27
N PRO A 260 -0.17 9.50 -18.42
CA PRO A 260 0.41 10.79 -18.78
C PRO A 260 1.05 11.54 -17.61
N ALA A 261 0.66 11.26 -16.38
CA ALA A 261 0.96 12.09 -15.22
C ALA A 261 1.82 11.42 -14.16
N TYR A 262 1.99 10.09 -14.20
CA TYR A 262 2.64 9.34 -13.14
C TYR A 262 3.66 8.36 -13.68
N ASN A 263 4.73 8.14 -12.90
CA ASN A 263 5.55 6.96 -13.08
C ASN A 263 4.99 5.78 -12.24
N THR A 264 5.59 4.60 -12.38
CA THR A 264 5.17 3.41 -11.62
C THR A 264 5.27 3.54 -10.11
N GLN A 265 6.05 4.48 -9.63
CA GLN A 265 6.25 4.75 -8.21
C GLN A 265 5.21 5.72 -7.67
N GLY A 266 4.40 6.31 -8.56
CA GLY A 266 3.32 7.20 -8.18
C GLY A 266 3.71 8.67 -8.03
N SER A 267 4.97 9.01 -8.16
CA SER A 267 5.41 10.39 -8.13
C SER A 267 5.11 11.10 -9.44
N TYR A 268 4.85 12.39 -9.40
CA TYR A 268 4.73 13.21 -10.58
C TYR A 268 6.06 13.30 -11.33
N VAL A 269 5.98 13.30 -12.65
CA VAL A 269 7.12 13.51 -13.54
C VAL A 269 6.97 14.89 -14.18
N PRO A 270 7.73 15.89 -13.76
CA PRO A 270 7.64 17.23 -14.36
C PRO A 270 8.07 17.19 -15.80
N LYS A 271 7.33 17.91 -16.66
CA LYS A 271 7.63 18.01 -18.08
C LYS A 271 8.92 18.76 -18.35
N THR A 272 9.14 19.84 -17.61
CA THR A 272 10.27 20.71 -17.81
C THR A 272 10.81 21.20 -16.46
N ILE A 273 12.12 21.13 -16.31
CA ILE A 273 12.84 21.78 -15.24
C ILE A 273 13.54 22.97 -15.85
N THR A 274 13.19 24.18 -15.43
CA THR A 274 13.82 25.38 -15.95
C THR A 274 15.22 25.60 -15.39
N ALA A 275 15.96 26.46 -16.07
CA ALA A 275 17.39 26.67 -15.80
C ALA A 275 17.69 26.97 -14.33
N GLY A 276 18.73 26.36 -13.81
CA GLY A 276 19.25 26.56 -12.46
C GLY A 276 18.75 25.55 -11.42
N GLY A 277 17.83 24.70 -11.78
CA GLY A 277 17.32 23.68 -10.89
C GLY A 277 18.08 22.37 -10.95
N ALA A 278 18.66 21.96 -9.85
CA ALA A 278 18.95 20.55 -9.64
C ALA A 278 17.69 19.90 -9.10
N TRP A 279 17.33 18.76 -9.61
CA TRP A 279 16.09 18.03 -9.23
C TRP A 279 16.06 17.62 -7.78
N MET A 280 16.88 17.70 -6.98
CA MET A 280 16.91 17.33 -5.57
C MET A 280 17.96 18.15 -4.82
N GLY A 281 17.57 18.82 -3.80
CA GLY A 281 18.48 19.58 -2.95
C GLY A 281 18.55 21.06 -3.32
N GLY A 282 18.94 21.86 -2.43
CA GLY A 282 18.87 23.30 -2.25
C GLY A 282 19.15 24.24 -3.42
N GLY A 283 18.53 24.04 -4.53
CA GLY A 283 18.68 24.91 -5.69
C GLY A 283 17.47 24.89 -6.61
N LEU A 284 16.38 24.35 -6.14
CA LEU A 284 15.20 24.08 -6.94
C LEU A 284 14.27 25.28 -7.05
N ASN A 285 14.80 26.43 -7.32
CA ASN A 285 14.04 27.67 -7.23
C ASN A 285 13.28 28.06 -8.49
N ASN A 286 13.47 27.37 -9.60
CA ASN A 286 12.89 27.76 -10.88
C ASN A 286 12.44 26.55 -11.68
N TYR A 287 11.31 25.97 -11.28
CA TYR A 287 10.67 24.93 -12.05
C TYR A 287 9.47 25.45 -12.80
N ASP A 288 9.31 25.00 -14.01
CA ASP A 288 8.08 25.11 -14.74
C ASP A 288 7.36 23.76 -14.67
N TYR A 289 6.32 23.71 -13.86
CA TYR A 289 5.50 22.52 -13.63
C TYR A 289 4.13 22.65 -14.28
N ALA A 290 4.00 23.50 -15.24
CA ALA A 290 2.72 23.71 -15.91
C ALA A 290 2.12 22.40 -16.48
N GLU A 291 2.99 21.45 -16.79
CA GLU A 291 2.57 20.15 -17.33
C GLU A 291 3.45 19.02 -16.79
N LEU A 292 2.90 17.82 -16.76
CA LEU A 292 3.61 16.60 -16.44
C LEU A 292 3.96 15.84 -17.71
N ASN A 293 5.11 15.16 -17.68
CA ASN A 293 5.51 14.30 -18.79
C ASN A 293 4.63 13.04 -18.82
N ALA A 294 4.34 12.56 -20.02
CA ALA A 294 3.89 11.20 -20.22
C ALA A 294 4.98 10.22 -19.77
N THR A 295 4.58 9.06 -19.28
CA THR A 295 5.47 7.96 -18.94
C THR A 295 5.46 6.92 -20.05
N ASP A 296 6.50 6.07 -20.09
CA ASP A 296 6.52 4.90 -20.97
C ASP A 296 5.78 3.70 -20.35
N VAL A 297 5.09 3.91 -19.24
CA VAL A 297 4.49 2.85 -18.44
C VAL A 297 3.00 2.81 -18.66
N SER A 298 2.50 1.62 -18.97
CA SER A 298 1.09 1.34 -19.23
C SER A 298 0.32 0.87 -18.00
N TYR A 299 0.89 0.95 -16.82
CA TYR A 299 0.24 0.55 -15.57
C TYR A 299 0.53 1.52 -14.44
N LYS A 300 -0.34 1.54 -13.45
CA LYS A 300 -0.15 2.24 -12.17
C LYS A 300 -0.57 1.35 -11.03
N ILE A 301 0.36 1.08 -10.11
CA ILE A 301 0.01 0.40 -8.86
C ILE A 301 -0.77 1.37 -7.98
N ILE A 302 -2.04 1.07 -7.75
CA ILE A 302 -2.95 1.90 -6.94
C ILE A 302 -2.66 1.69 -5.46
N ALA A 303 -2.63 0.43 -5.04
CA ALA A 303 -2.48 0.05 -3.64
C ALA A 303 -1.79 -1.29 -3.51
N ARG A 304 -1.13 -1.51 -2.38
CA ARG A 304 -0.43 -2.77 -2.03
C ARG A 304 -0.70 -3.13 -0.59
N GLY A 305 -0.60 -4.42 -0.29
CA GLY A 305 -0.69 -4.95 1.06
C GLY A 305 0.02 -6.29 1.16
N TRP A 306 0.30 -6.73 2.36
CA TRP A 306 0.92 -8.02 2.63
C TRP A 306 0.55 -8.49 4.03
N MET A 307 0.71 -9.78 4.24
CA MET A 307 0.52 -10.41 5.53
C MET A 307 1.45 -11.61 5.71
N ASP A 308 1.66 -12.01 6.94
CA ASP A 308 2.30 -13.27 7.31
C ASP A 308 1.27 -14.39 7.15
N LEU A 309 1.60 -15.42 6.36
CA LEU A 309 0.74 -16.60 6.18
C LEU A 309 0.42 -17.32 7.50
N CYS A 310 1.32 -17.21 8.49
CA CYS A 310 1.06 -17.74 9.82
C CYS A 310 0.04 -16.93 10.62
N ASN A 311 -0.45 -15.80 10.10
CA ASN A 311 -1.43 -14.95 10.79
C ASN A 311 -2.69 -14.67 9.95
N PRO A 312 -3.45 -15.71 9.57
CA PRO A 312 -4.65 -15.55 8.73
C PRO A 312 -5.74 -14.69 9.38
N GLY A 313 -5.73 -14.56 10.70
CA GLY A 313 -6.68 -13.71 11.44
C GLY A 313 -6.25 -12.25 11.61
N ALA A 314 -5.21 -11.79 10.91
CA ALA A 314 -4.81 -10.38 10.97
C ALA A 314 -5.90 -9.49 10.35
N GLY A 315 -6.33 -8.46 11.08
CA GLY A 315 -7.30 -7.47 10.63
C GLY A 315 -6.65 -6.20 10.08
N TYR A 316 -7.48 -5.28 9.62
CA TYR A 316 -7.03 -3.99 9.13
C TYR A 316 -6.33 -3.15 10.22
N ASP A 317 -6.91 -3.07 11.39
CA ASP A 317 -6.47 -2.25 12.52
C ASP A 317 -5.72 -3.04 13.61
N SER A 318 -5.62 -4.34 13.44
CA SER A 318 -4.98 -5.22 14.43
C SER A 318 -4.04 -6.23 13.77
N ALA A 319 -2.76 -6.09 14.08
CA ALA A 319 -1.74 -7.09 13.78
C ALA A 319 -1.50 -7.95 15.02
N SER A 320 -2.56 -8.56 15.57
CA SER A 320 -2.44 -9.32 16.81
C SER A 320 -1.65 -10.60 16.60
N ALA A 321 -0.53 -10.73 17.29
CA ALA A 321 0.23 -11.98 17.34
C ALA A 321 -0.58 -13.15 17.92
N GLY A 322 -1.70 -12.86 18.59
CA GLY A 322 -2.57 -13.89 19.20
C GLY A 322 -3.38 -14.71 18.19
N THR A 323 -3.39 -14.31 16.91
CA THR A 323 -4.09 -15.03 15.84
C THR A 323 -3.15 -15.91 14.99
N LYS A 324 -1.88 -16.02 15.36
CA LYS A 324 -0.92 -16.86 14.62
C LYS A 324 -1.24 -18.35 14.77
N VAL A 325 -1.14 -19.04 13.65
CA VAL A 325 -1.33 -20.50 13.54
C VAL A 325 -0.04 -21.18 13.08
N ALA A 326 0.12 -22.45 13.42
CA ALA A 326 1.17 -23.26 12.85
C ALA A 326 0.70 -23.78 11.48
N LEU A 327 1.39 -23.40 10.42
CA LEU A 327 1.07 -23.86 9.07
C LEU A 327 1.47 -25.33 8.90
N LYS A 328 0.60 -26.11 8.29
CA LYS A 328 0.88 -27.46 7.82
C LYS A 328 0.89 -27.48 6.30
N VAL A 329 1.80 -28.25 5.75
CA VAL A 329 1.92 -28.43 4.31
C VAL A 329 0.55 -28.81 3.70
N GLY A 330 0.12 -28.03 2.72
CA GLY A 330 -1.13 -28.27 1.99
C GLY A 330 -2.43 -28.03 2.77
N GLU A 331 -2.38 -27.52 4.00
CA GLU A 331 -3.57 -27.13 4.75
C GLU A 331 -4.06 -25.75 4.28
N ASN A 332 -5.31 -25.69 3.83
CA ASN A 332 -5.94 -24.44 3.39
C ASN A 332 -6.31 -23.56 4.57
N HIS A 333 -6.03 -22.25 4.45
CA HIS A 333 -6.50 -21.19 5.32
C HIS A 333 -7.14 -20.08 4.49
N ASP A 334 -8.10 -19.40 5.10
CA ASP A 334 -8.70 -18.20 4.52
C ASP A 334 -7.89 -16.97 4.93
N TYR A 335 -7.56 -16.12 3.96
CA TYR A 335 -6.76 -14.93 4.13
C TYR A 335 -7.53 -13.71 3.65
N THR A 336 -7.34 -12.58 4.33
CA THR A 336 -7.79 -11.27 3.85
C THR A 336 -6.66 -10.27 4.00
N ILE A 337 -6.13 -9.79 2.86
CA ILE A 337 -5.13 -8.73 2.82
C ILE A 337 -5.84 -7.40 2.60
N TYR A 338 -5.68 -6.47 3.53
CA TYR A 338 -6.12 -5.10 3.35
C TYR A 338 -5.02 -4.28 2.70
N LEU A 339 -5.27 -3.80 1.48
CA LEU A 339 -4.32 -2.94 0.79
C LEU A 339 -4.26 -1.56 1.43
N GLN A 340 -3.16 -0.86 1.26
CA GLN A 340 -3.02 0.52 1.71
C GLN A 340 -4.15 1.38 1.10
N PRO A 341 -4.89 2.16 1.89
CA PRO A 341 -6.02 2.93 1.40
C PRO A 341 -5.56 3.99 0.39
N ASN A 342 -6.39 4.24 -0.62
CA ASN A 342 -6.10 5.24 -1.63
C ASN A 342 -7.37 5.99 -2.03
N LEU A 343 -7.19 7.12 -2.71
CA LEU A 343 -8.21 7.84 -3.44
C LEU A 343 -7.72 8.01 -4.88
N TYR A 344 -8.32 7.26 -5.79
CA TYR A 344 -7.79 7.10 -7.14
C TYR A 344 -8.91 6.90 -8.16
N THR A 345 -8.90 7.70 -9.23
CA THR A 345 -9.83 7.54 -10.35
C THR A 345 -9.22 6.63 -11.40
N VAL A 346 -9.86 5.48 -11.64
CA VAL A 346 -9.60 4.63 -12.80
C VAL A 346 -10.48 5.09 -13.94
N LYS A 347 -9.92 5.25 -15.11
CA LYS A 347 -10.64 5.75 -16.30
C LYS A 347 -11.39 4.63 -17.00
N GLU A 348 -12.52 5.01 -17.65
CA GLU A 348 -13.23 4.15 -18.59
C GLU A 348 -12.28 3.57 -19.65
N GLY A 349 -12.44 2.29 -19.96
CA GLY A 349 -11.63 1.55 -20.91
C GLY A 349 -10.30 1.01 -20.36
N HIS A 350 -9.95 1.32 -19.13
CA HIS A 350 -8.84 0.70 -18.41
C HIS A 350 -9.23 -0.68 -17.87
N LYS A 351 -8.26 -1.40 -17.34
CA LYS A 351 -8.48 -2.64 -16.59
C LYS A 351 -7.98 -2.48 -15.17
N LEU A 352 -8.74 -2.97 -14.21
CA LEU A 352 -8.23 -3.26 -12.87
C LEU A 352 -7.64 -4.65 -12.84
N ALA A 353 -6.44 -4.78 -12.33
CA ALA A 353 -5.77 -6.07 -12.11
C ALA A 353 -5.48 -6.25 -10.62
N LEU A 354 -5.94 -7.38 -10.08
CA LEU A 354 -5.51 -7.90 -8.79
C LEU A 354 -4.33 -8.82 -9.03
N VAL A 355 -3.20 -8.55 -8.40
CA VAL A 355 -2.01 -9.41 -8.46
C VAL A 355 -1.71 -9.93 -7.06
N ILE A 356 -1.73 -11.26 -6.89
CA ILE A 356 -1.30 -11.94 -5.67
C ILE A 356 0.09 -12.50 -5.92
N TYR A 357 1.02 -12.26 -5.03
CA TYR A 357 2.42 -12.67 -5.15
C TYR A 357 3.00 -13.01 -3.77
N THR A 358 4.15 -13.63 -3.73
CA THR A 358 4.72 -14.08 -2.48
C THR A 358 5.20 -12.91 -1.63
N TYR A 359 6.45 -12.53 -1.64
CA TYR A 359 6.94 -11.39 -0.86
C TYR A 359 7.23 -10.19 -1.76
N GLU A 360 7.16 -8.98 -1.19
CA GLU A 360 7.46 -7.75 -1.92
C GLU A 360 8.97 -7.48 -1.96
N PRO A 361 9.61 -7.58 -3.15
CA PRO A 361 11.04 -7.32 -3.27
C PRO A 361 11.39 -5.88 -2.84
N GLY A 362 12.08 -5.74 -1.74
CA GLY A 362 12.53 -4.45 -1.22
C GLY A 362 11.80 -3.93 0.00
N LYS A 363 10.77 -4.63 0.45
CA LYS A 363 10.03 -4.31 1.68
C LYS A 363 9.98 -5.49 2.66
N ALA A 364 9.96 -6.71 2.14
CA ALA A 364 10.02 -7.91 2.95
C ALA A 364 11.36 -8.62 2.76
N ASN A 365 11.85 -9.22 3.82
CA ASN A 365 12.99 -10.11 3.76
C ASN A 365 12.53 -11.51 3.34
N TYR A 366 13.31 -12.10 2.47
CA TYR A 366 13.14 -13.46 2.02
C TYR A 366 14.13 -14.35 2.78
N SER A 367 13.63 -15.30 3.51
CA SER A 367 14.46 -16.18 4.34
C SER A 367 14.55 -17.61 3.85
N GLN A 368 13.58 -18.07 3.06
CA GLN A 368 13.53 -19.45 2.59
C GLN A 368 12.65 -19.60 1.36
N ASP A 369 12.81 -20.72 0.65
CA ASP A 369 11.96 -21.06 -0.48
C ASP A 369 10.62 -21.62 0.00
N TYR A 370 9.55 -21.10 -0.56
CA TYR A 370 8.19 -21.57 -0.32
C TYR A 370 7.30 -21.35 -1.53
N GLN A 371 6.17 -22.02 -1.54
CA GLN A 371 5.12 -21.84 -2.52
C GLN A 371 3.77 -21.65 -1.84
N ILE A 372 2.87 -21.04 -2.56
CA ILE A 372 1.47 -20.81 -2.15
C ILE A 372 0.60 -21.38 -3.25
N THR A 373 -0.37 -22.22 -2.90
CA THR A 373 -1.38 -22.69 -3.82
C THR A 373 -2.71 -22.04 -3.51
N LEU A 374 -3.18 -21.22 -4.43
CA LEU A 374 -4.43 -20.47 -4.35
C LEU A 374 -5.59 -21.32 -4.89
N GLU A 375 -6.72 -21.35 -4.19
CA GLU A 375 -8.00 -21.82 -4.72
C GLU A 375 -8.62 -20.70 -5.57
N ASN A 376 -8.52 -20.80 -6.90
CA ASN A 376 -8.85 -19.70 -7.81
C ASN A 376 -10.26 -19.14 -7.60
N ALA A 377 -11.26 -20.01 -7.39
CA ALA A 377 -12.65 -19.60 -7.17
C ALA A 377 -12.86 -18.77 -5.89
N SER A 378 -11.93 -18.82 -4.94
CA SER A 378 -12.00 -18.08 -3.68
C SER A 378 -11.42 -16.66 -3.81
N VAL A 379 -10.67 -16.40 -4.89
CA VAL A 379 -9.98 -15.12 -5.05
C VAL A 379 -10.97 -14.01 -5.40
N SER A 380 -10.97 -12.98 -4.57
CA SER A 380 -11.78 -11.80 -4.77
C SER A 380 -11.13 -10.54 -4.19
N ALA A 381 -11.49 -9.39 -4.75
CA ALA A 381 -11.19 -8.10 -4.14
C ALA A 381 -12.49 -7.30 -4.01
N GLU A 382 -12.77 -6.85 -2.80
CA GLU A 382 -13.82 -5.86 -2.54
C GLU A 382 -13.18 -4.47 -2.59
N ILE A 383 -13.58 -3.69 -3.57
CA ILE A 383 -12.98 -2.40 -3.91
C ILE A 383 -13.97 -1.31 -3.54
N PRO A 384 -13.70 -0.51 -2.48
CA PRO A 384 -14.58 0.59 -2.10
C PRO A 384 -14.56 1.68 -3.17
N VAL A 385 -15.74 2.12 -3.59
CA VAL A 385 -15.88 3.12 -4.66
C VAL A 385 -16.83 4.23 -4.25
N ASP A 386 -16.56 5.43 -4.75
CA ASP A 386 -17.49 6.54 -4.69
C ASP A 386 -18.22 6.65 -6.02
N LYS A 387 -19.54 6.80 -6.00
CA LYS A 387 -20.31 7.04 -7.21
C LYS A 387 -20.16 8.50 -7.61
N ILE A 388 -19.73 8.72 -8.85
CA ILE A 388 -19.71 10.04 -9.48
C ILE A 388 -21.15 10.47 -9.79
#